data_6b78e2a3bed13ec2a152a9662507fe73
#
_entry.id   6b78e2a3bed13ec2a152a9662507fe73
#
_cell.length_a   1.000
_cell.length_b   1.000
_cell.length_c   1.000
_cell.angle_alpha   90.00
_cell.angle_beta   90.00
_cell.angle_gamma   90.00
#
_symmetry.space_group_name_H-M   'P 1'
#
loop_
_entity.id
_entity.type
_entity.pdbx_description
1 polymer ?
#
loop_
_entity_poly.entity_id
_entity_poly.type
_entity_poly.pdbx_seq_one_letter_code
_entity_poly.pdbx_strand_id
1 'polypeptide(L)'
;MVDNTFFELSSIVQSNLLSLSDTKTGVSLEEFGIIIDTVCNSLAKIPSTDESQNAIKQLEVNKPLGKLGPQRISELYTSLSKFIIQAASQNISSSQLESKLKTFNWSSEKIDRLMKVFLVNQSKIQAVLRLYGSSPPKLVDVNWRLDYRLETNTRGPVHELMYIIELILEDKGRREPLTFTASHAELEDLVNTLKDACHSVKRVALLKLGLQKKGNKLTHEVQ
;
A
#
# COMPACT_ATOMS: atom_id res chain seq x y z
N MET A 1 0.29 4.74 -25.32
CA MET A 1 0.00 5.82 -24.35
C MET A 1 -0.10 5.17 -23.00
N VAL A 2 0.89 5.32 -22.14
CA VAL A 2 0.87 4.74 -20.79
C VAL A 2 0.16 5.76 -19.92
N ASP A 3 -0.97 5.38 -19.34
CA ASP A 3 -1.79 6.22 -18.46
C ASP A 3 -0.95 6.81 -17.33
N ASN A 4 -0.79 8.12 -17.37
CA ASN A 4 0.04 8.92 -16.47
C ASN A 4 -0.71 9.33 -15.19
N THR A 5 -1.87 8.71 -14.93
CA THR A 5 -2.84 9.12 -13.90
C THR A 5 -2.56 8.56 -12.50
N PHE A 6 -1.54 7.69 -12.32
CA PHE A 6 -1.37 6.96 -11.06
C PHE A 6 -0.42 7.57 -10.02
N PHE A 7 0.28 8.67 -10.32
CA PHE A 7 1.26 9.25 -9.40
C PHE A 7 1.03 10.75 -9.21
N GLU A 8 -0.12 11.12 -8.65
CA GLU A 8 -0.43 12.51 -8.32
C GLU A 8 0.20 12.91 -6.98
N LEU A 9 1.31 13.60 -7.05
CA LEU A 9 1.88 14.30 -5.91
C LEU A 9 1.28 15.71 -5.81
N SER A 10 0.97 16.16 -4.59
CA SER A 10 0.55 17.55 -4.40
C SER A 10 1.65 18.53 -4.88
N SER A 11 1.25 19.70 -5.34
CA SER A 11 2.18 20.73 -5.86
C SER A 11 3.29 21.07 -4.86
N ILE A 12 2.98 21.08 -3.58
CA ILE A 12 3.96 21.34 -2.49
C ILE A 12 5.02 20.23 -2.43
N VAL A 13 4.62 18.97 -2.54
CA VAL A 13 5.57 17.85 -2.54
C VAL A 13 6.45 17.90 -3.78
N GLN A 14 5.87 18.18 -4.94
CA GLN A 14 6.63 18.30 -6.19
C GLN A 14 7.66 19.45 -6.11
N SER A 15 7.28 20.62 -5.61
CA SER A 15 8.20 21.75 -5.46
C SER A 15 9.35 21.45 -4.49
N ASN A 16 9.07 20.75 -3.39
CA ASN A 16 10.10 20.34 -2.45
C ASN A 16 11.05 19.29 -3.04
N LEU A 17 10.56 18.34 -3.83
CA LEU A 17 11.39 17.35 -4.52
C LEU A 17 12.24 17.99 -5.64
N LEU A 18 11.67 18.94 -6.40
CA LEU A 18 12.41 19.71 -7.38
C LEU A 18 13.54 20.54 -6.76
N SER A 19 13.33 21.10 -5.57
CA SER A 19 14.37 21.87 -4.89
C SER A 19 15.58 21.03 -4.44
N LEU A 20 15.47 19.71 -4.41
CA LEU A 20 16.61 18.81 -4.16
C LEU A 20 17.55 18.70 -5.37
N SER A 21 17.10 19.13 -6.56
CA SER A 21 17.95 19.20 -7.77
C SER A 21 18.90 20.38 -7.77
N ASP A 22 18.56 21.45 -7.05
CA ASP A 22 19.23 22.74 -7.13
C ASP A 22 20.59 22.72 -6.43
N THR A 23 21.67 22.86 -7.19
CA THR A 23 23.05 22.84 -6.68
C THR A 23 23.40 24.10 -5.85
N LYS A 24 22.62 25.17 -5.97
CA LYS A 24 22.86 26.44 -5.27
C LYS A 24 22.19 26.55 -3.89
N THR A 25 21.09 25.82 -3.68
CA THR A 25 20.41 25.67 -2.38
C THR A 25 20.55 24.24 -1.87
N GLY A 26 21.42 23.47 -2.47
CA GLY A 26 21.39 22.03 -2.59
C GLY A 26 21.88 21.28 -1.37
N VAL A 27 21.14 20.30 -1.09
CA VAL A 27 21.51 19.17 -0.23
C VAL A 27 22.64 18.41 -0.93
N SER A 28 23.80 18.26 -0.30
CA SER A 28 24.91 17.46 -0.80
C SER A 28 24.48 15.99 -0.94
N LEU A 29 25.25 15.20 -1.70
CA LEU A 29 24.95 13.76 -1.85
C LEU A 29 24.97 13.01 -0.50
N GLU A 30 25.86 13.39 0.39
CA GLU A 30 25.97 12.83 1.74
C GLU A 30 24.75 13.17 2.60
N GLU A 31 24.36 14.46 2.62
CA GLU A 31 23.17 14.94 3.32
C GLU A 31 21.89 14.27 2.80
N PHE A 32 21.77 14.15 1.48
CA PHE A 32 20.68 13.46 0.82
C PHE A 32 20.62 11.97 1.21
N GLY A 33 21.78 11.31 1.27
CA GLY A 33 21.91 9.93 1.72
C GLY A 33 21.39 9.73 3.15
N ILE A 34 21.79 10.63 4.07
CA ILE A 34 21.37 10.59 5.48
C ILE A 34 19.84 10.76 5.58
N ILE A 35 19.26 11.71 4.85
CA ILE A 35 17.81 11.94 4.85
C ILE A 35 17.06 10.71 4.34
N ILE A 36 17.47 10.14 3.21
CA ILE A 36 16.81 8.97 2.62
C ILE A 36 16.91 7.74 3.52
N ASP A 37 18.09 7.47 4.07
CA ASP A 37 18.30 6.35 4.99
C ASP A 37 17.39 6.48 6.23
N THR A 38 17.30 7.68 6.79
CA THR A 38 16.43 7.96 7.94
C THR A 38 14.94 7.80 7.58
N VAL A 39 14.51 8.34 6.43
CA VAL A 39 13.14 8.22 5.95
C VAL A 39 12.77 6.74 5.72
N CYS A 40 13.56 6.00 4.98
CA CYS A 40 13.27 4.59 4.68
C CYS A 40 13.28 3.73 5.94
N ASN A 41 14.21 3.98 6.88
CA ASN A 41 14.28 3.25 8.14
C ASN A 41 13.09 3.56 9.06
N SER A 42 12.61 4.81 9.09
CA SER A 42 11.43 5.17 9.87
C SER A 42 10.14 4.58 9.27
N LEU A 43 10.01 4.58 7.93
CA LEU A 43 8.86 3.99 7.24
C LEU A 43 8.82 2.46 7.28
N ALA A 44 9.97 1.82 7.43
CA ALA A 44 10.08 0.36 7.57
C ALA A 44 9.74 -0.16 8.97
N LYS A 45 9.57 0.73 9.94
CA LYS A 45 9.11 0.41 11.29
C LYS A 45 7.60 0.67 11.41
N ILE A 46 6.99 0.09 12.44
CA ILE A 46 5.57 0.37 12.75
C ILE A 46 5.47 1.84 13.17
N PRO A 47 4.75 2.71 12.42
CA PRO A 47 4.71 4.13 12.74
C PRO A 47 4.02 4.35 14.08
N SER A 48 4.77 4.95 15.01
CA SER A 48 4.21 5.67 16.15
C SER A 48 4.42 7.17 15.90
N THR A 49 3.54 8.00 16.42
CA THR A 49 3.66 9.48 16.31
C THR A 49 5.02 9.95 16.82
N ASP A 50 5.54 9.26 17.84
CA ASP A 50 6.81 9.57 18.46
C ASP A 50 8.02 9.20 17.58
N GLU A 51 7.91 8.13 16.76
CA GLU A 51 9.01 7.72 15.88
C GLU A 51 9.27 8.70 14.74
N SER A 52 8.23 9.26 14.13
CA SER A 52 8.36 10.27 13.09
C SER A 52 9.00 11.55 13.63
N GLN A 53 8.59 11.98 14.83
CA GLN A 53 9.16 13.14 15.51
C GLN A 53 10.62 12.88 15.93
N ASN A 54 10.93 11.69 16.41
CA ASN A 54 12.29 11.30 16.76
C ASN A 54 13.20 11.22 15.54
N ALA A 55 12.70 10.73 14.40
CA ALA A 55 13.45 10.71 13.14
C ALA A 55 13.81 12.14 12.67
N ILE A 56 12.86 13.07 12.74
CA ILE A 56 13.10 14.49 12.40
C ILE A 56 14.12 15.10 13.36
N LYS A 57 13.98 14.90 14.67
CA LYS A 57 14.95 15.38 15.68
C LYS A 57 16.34 14.80 15.46
N GLN A 58 16.46 13.52 15.08
CA GLN A 58 17.76 12.93 14.73
C GLN A 58 18.42 13.59 13.54
N LEU A 59 17.62 14.00 12.53
CA LEU A 59 18.13 14.75 11.38
C LEU A 59 18.56 16.16 11.76
N GLU A 60 17.85 16.83 12.65
CA GLU A 60 18.18 18.19 13.14
C GLU A 60 19.49 18.23 13.92
N VAL A 61 19.78 17.18 14.72
CA VAL A 61 21.01 17.07 15.52
C VAL A 61 22.24 16.70 14.66
N ASN A 62 22.00 16.22 13.42
CA ASN A 62 23.08 15.79 12.54
C ASN A 62 23.87 16.99 12.00
N LYS A 63 25.15 17.10 12.37
CA LYS A 63 26.04 18.22 12.01
C LYS A 63 26.04 18.59 10.52
N PRO A 64 26.07 17.65 9.55
CA PRO A 64 25.99 17.97 8.13
C PRO A 64 24.72 18.73 7.73
N LEU A 65 23.57 18.43 8.37
CA LEU A 65 22.25 18.98 8.01
C LEU A 65 21.95 20.33 8.71
N GLY A 66 22.78 20.76 9.65
CA GLY A 66 22.57 22.01 10.43
C GLY A 66 22.44 23.28 9.60
N LYS A 67 22.93 23.27 8.35
CA LYS A 67 22.82 24.40 7.41
C LYS A 67 21.41 24.59 6.84
N LEU A 68 20.58 23.53 6.83
CA LEU A 68 19.27 23.53 6.18
C LEU A 68 18.16 24.13 7.05
N GLY A 69 18.38 24.22 8.36
CA GLY A 69 17.35 24.65 9.31
C GLY A 69 16.26 23.60 9.56
N PRO A 70 15.64 23.59 10.75
CA PRO A 70 14.71 22.53 11.18
C PRO A 70 13.45 22.47 10.32
N GLN A 71 12.92 23.61 9.92
CA GLN A 71 11.72 23.67 9.07
C GLN A 71 11.95 22.99 7.71
N ARG A 72 13.09 23.28 7.08
CA ARG A 72 13.44 22.71 5.78
C ARG A 72 13.68 21.21 5.84
N ILE A 73 14.31 20.73 6.90
CA ILE A 73 14.51 19.30 7.16
C ILE A 73 13.16 18.59 7.29
N SER A 74 12.22 19.16 8.04
CA SER A 74 10.87 18.62 8.22
C SER A 74 10.08 18.58 6.90
N GLU A 75 10.15 19.62 6.08
CA GLU A 75 9.52 19.69 4.75
C GLU A 75 10.07 18.61 3.80
N LEU A 76 11.40 18.46 3.76
CA LEU A 76 12.06 17.45 2.93
C LEU A 76 11.74 16.03 3.40
N TYR A 77 11.80 15.78 4.70
CA TYR A 77 11.43 14.50 5.30
C TYR A 77 9.99 14.13 4.94
N THR A 78 9.04 15.05 5.12
CA THR A 78 7.62 14.81 4.82
C THR A 78 7.39 14.56 3.32
N SER A 79 8.05 15.32 2.45
CA SER A 79 7.89 15.21 1.00
C SER A 79 8.48 13.90 0.48
N LEU A 80 9.67 13.50 0.95
CA LEU A 80 10.29 12.21 0.62
C LEU A 80 9.49 11.04 1.18
N SER A 81 8.98 11.14 2.41
CA SER A 81 8.13 10.11 3.00
C SER A 81 6.87 9.87 2.17
N LYS A 82 6.16 10.93 1.77
CA LYS A 82 4.97 10.83 0.90
C LYS A 82 5.30 10.19 -0.44
N PHE A 83 6.41 10.59 -1.06
CA PHE A 83 6.87 10.02 -2.33
C PHE A 83 7.14 8.51 -2.21
N ILE A 84 7.91 8.10 -1.18
CA ILE A 84 8.29 6.71 -0.94
C ILE A 84 7.07 5.85 -0.61
N ILE A 85 6.15 6.35 0.24
CA ILE A 85 4.90 5.66 0.57
C ILE A 85 4.07 5.42 -0.69
N GLN A 86 3.92 6.42 -1.53
CA GLN A 86 3.15 6.33 -2.77
C GLN A 86 3.81 5.35 -3.76
N ALA A 87 5.13 5.40 -3.91
CA ALA A 87 5.87 4.45 -4.73
C ALA A 87 5.74 3.00 -4.23
N ALA A 88 5.79 2.80 -2.91
CA ALA A 88 5.64 1.48 -2.30
C ALA A 88 4.21 0.94 -2.39
N SER A 89 3.18 1.80 -2.22
CA SER A 89 1.77 1.42 -2.27
C SER A 89 1.35 0.95 -3.66
N GLN A 90 1.87 1.58 -4.71
CA GLN A 90 1.56 1.25 -6.10
C GLN A 90 2.42 0.11 -6.67
N ASN A 91 3.36 -0.42 -5.88
CA ASN A 91 4.28 -1.48 -6.32
C ASN A 91 4.99 -1.15 -7.66
N ILE A 92 5.47 0.10 -7.78
CA ILE A 92 6.08 0.62 -8.99
C ILE A 92 7.34 -0.17 -9.34
N SER A 93 7.52 -0.49 -10.62
CA SER A 93 8.75 -1.13 -11.09
C SER A 93 9.95 -0.16 -11.04
N SER A 94 11.15 -0.72 -10.93
CA SER A 94 12.39 0.09 -10.87
C SER A 94 12.53 1.04 -12.06
N SER A 95 12.15 0.61 -13.27
CA SER A 95 12.21 1.44 -14.49
C SER A 95 11.21 2.61 -14.47
N GLN A 96 10.01 2.38 -13.95
CA GLN A 96 8.99 3.43 -13.80
C GLN A 96 9.39 4.45 -12.74
N LEU A 97 9.96 3.96 -11.61
CA LEU A 97 10.47 4.83 -10.55
C LEU A 97 11.61 5.72 -11.04
N GLU A 98 12.57 5.13 -11.76
CA GLU A 98 13.69 5.87 -12.38
C GLU A 98 13.19 6.95 -13.35
N SER A 99 12.23 6.62 -14.22
CA SER A 99 11.62 7.58 -15.15
C SER A 99 10.98 8.75 -14.41
N LYS A 100 10.30 8.49 -13.30
CA LYS A 100 9.70 9.55 -12.45
C LYS A 100 10.75 10.39 -11.74
N LEU A 101 11.83 9.79 -11.23
CA LEU A 101 12.91 10.52 -10.59
C LEU A 101 13.65 11.44 -11.56
N LYS A 102 13.79 11.03 -12.82
CA LYS A 102 14.35 11.88 -13.88
C LYS A 102 13.53 13.16 -14.14
N THR A 103 12.21 13.14 -13.93
CA THR A 103 11.37 14.35 -14.06
C THR A 103 11.68 15.42 -13.01
N PHE A 104 12.32 15.05 -11.89
CA PHE A 104 12.75 16.01 -10.85
C PHE A 104 14.14 16.60 -11.11
N ASN A 105 14.80 16.30 -12.25
CA ASN A 105 16.13 16.78 -12.62
C ASN A 105 17.20 16.47 -11.57
N TRP A 106 17.11 15.35 -10.88
CA TRP A 106 18.11 14.93 -9.90
C TRP A 106 19.37 14.39 -10.60
N SER A 107 20.52 14.52 -9.94
CA SER A 107 21.75 13.89 -10.42
C SER A 107 21.62 12.36 -10.42
N SER A 108 22.30 11.69 -11.37
CA SER A 108 22.29 10.23 -11.47
C SER A 108 22.68 9.56 -10.16
N GLU A 109 23.65 10.12 -9.43
CA GLU A 109 24.10 9.61 -8.14
C GLU A 109 23.02 9.64 -7.05
N LYS A 110 22.20 10.71 -7.01
CA LYS A 110 21.06 10.81 -6.08
C LYS A 110 19.97 9.80 -6.43
N ILE A 111 19.69 9.62 -7.72
CA ILE A 111 18.72 8.63 -8.20
C ILE A 111 19.17 7.22 -7.81
N ASP A 112 20.43 6.87 -8.09
CA ASP A 112 20.98 5.56 -7.77
C ASP A 112 20.99 5.28 -6.27
N ARG A 113 21.30 6.29 -5.45
CA ARG A 113 21.27 6.17 -3.99
C ARG A 113 19.86 5.89 -3.49
N LEU A 114 18.85 6.65 -3.95
CA LEU A 114 17.45 6.44 -3.56
C LEU A 114 16.97 5.06 -4.03
N MET A 115 17.26 4.66 -5.26
CA MET A 115 16.88 3.37 -5.80
C MET A 115 17.42 2.22 -4.97
N LYS A 116 18.70 2.24 -4.62
CA LYS A 116 19.33 1.22 -3.78
C LYS A 116 18.64 1.09 -2.40
N VAL A 117 18.44 2.21 -1.71
CA VAL A 117 17.84 2.21 -0.38
C VAL A 117 16.36 1.82 -0.44
N PHE A 118 15.62 2.30 -1.45
CA PHE A 118 14.21 1.97 -1.64
C PHE A 118 14.00 0.48 -1.90
N LEU A 119 14.74 -0.14 -2.81
CA LEU A 119 14.60 -1.55 -3.14
C LEU A 119 14.86 -2.48 -1.96
N VAL A 120 15.86 -2.15 -1.12
CA VAL A 120 16.15 -2.92 0.11
C VAL A 120 15.00 -2.84 1.11
N ASN A 121 14.33 -1.69 1.21
CA ASN A 121 13.29 -1.46 2.21
C ASN A 121 11.86 -1.62 1.67
N GLN A 122 11.66 -1.76 0.35
CA GLN A 122 10.35 -1.80 -0.29
C GLN A 122 9.42 -2.85 0.32
N SER A 123 9.89 -4.08 0.50
CA SER A 123 9.08 -5.15 1.07
C SER A 123 8.65 -4.89 2.52
N LYS A 124 9.55 -4.26 3.32
CA LYS A 124 9.26 -3.89 4.71
C LYS A 124 8.23 -2.76 4.77
N ILE A 125 8.42 -1.71 3.95
CA ILE A 125 7.48 -0.59 3.86
C ILE A 125 6.11 -1.09 3.41
N GLN A 126 6.03 -1.97 2.41
CA GLN A 126 4.77 -2.56 1.96
C GLN A 126 4.09 -3.39 3.05
N ALA A 127 4.86 -4.16 3.84
CA ALA A 127 4.33 -4.91 4.97
C ALA A 127 3.70 -3.98 6.01
N VAL A 128 4.39 -2.87 6.34
CA VAL A 128 3.88 -1.84 7.25
C VAL A 128 2.62 -1.17 6.69
N LEU A 129 2.62 -0.80 5.40
CA LEU A 129 1.44 -0.17 4.76
C LEU A 129 0.21 -1.08 4.78
N ARG A 130 0.39 -2.41 4.65
CA ARG A 130 -0.71 -3.38 4.78
C ARG A 130 -1.31 -3.42 6.18
N LEU A 131 -0.53 -3.13 7.22
CA LEU A 131 -1.04 -3.06 8.59
C LEU A 131 -1.90 -1.81 8.84
N TYR A 132 -1.62 -0.72 8.10
CA TYR A 132 -2.34 0.57 8.22
C TYR A 132 -3.39 0.79 7.15
N GLY A 133 -3.40 0.00 6.07
CA GLY A 133 -4.48 0.00 5.10
C GLY A 133 -5.81 -0.39 5.77
N SER A 134 -6.93 0.13 5.28
CA SER A 134 -8.23 -0.39 5.66
C SER A 134 -8.32 -1.84 5.16
N SER A 135 -7.97 -2.78 6.01
CA SER A 135 -8.27 -4.19 5.76
C SER A 135 -9.79 -4.32 5.72
N PRO A 136 -10.37 -4.95 4.72
CA PRO A 136 -11.80 -5.26 4.76
C PRO A 136 -12.12 -6.06 6.03
N PRO A 137 -13.32 -5.92 6.59
CA PRO A 137 -13.72 -6.68 7.76
C PRO A 137 -13.50 -8.17 7.51
N LYS A 138 -13.01 -8.87 8.52
CA LYS A 138 -12.74 -10.29 8.44
C LYS A 138 -14.03 -11.06 8.77
N LEU A 139 -14.42 -11.97 7.90
CA LEU A 139 -15.52 -12.91 8.19
C LEU A 139 -15.06 -13.90 9.27
N VAL A 140 -15.74 -13.91 10.40
CA VAL A 140 -15.44 -14.78 11.56
C VAL A 140 -16.40 -15.96 11.62
N ASP A 141 -17.69 -15.73 11.34
CA ASP A 141 -18.73 -16.74 11.45
C ASP A 141 -19.87 -16.48 10.47
N VAL A 142 -20.65 -17.51 10.15
CA VAL A 142 -21.81 -17.45 9.26
C VAL A 142 -22.97 -18.22 9.90
N ASN A 143 -24.05 -17.53 10.21
CA ASN A 143 -25.30 -18.12 10.63
C ASN A 143 -26.31 -18.04 9.49
N TRP A 144 -27.16 -19.01 9.37
CA TRP A 144 -28.22 -18.98 8.38
C TRP A 144 -29.46 -19.74 8.88
N ARG A 145 -30.62 -19.32 8.40
CA ARG A 145 -31.88 -20.06 8.56
C ARG A 145 -32.70 -20.00 7.29
N LEU A 146 -33.50 -21.02 7.09
CA LEU A 146 -34.47 -21.10 6.00
C LEU A 146 -35.83 -20.71 6.54
N ASP A 147 -36.44 -19.68 5.99
CA ASP A 147 -37.79 -19.25 6.29
C ASP A 147 -38.69 -19.50 5.10
N TYR A 148 -39.95 -19.82 5.37
CA TYR A 148 -40.97 -20.01 4.36
C TYR A 148 -41.97 -18.84 4.44
N ARG A 149 -42.03 -18.06 3.38
CA ARG A 149 -42.96 -16.91 3.28
C ARG A 149 -44.29 -17.40 2.76
N LEU A 150 -45.32 -17.40 3.61
CA LEU A 150 -46.68 -17.85 3.27
C LEU A 150 -47.47 -16.78 2.57
N GLU A 151 -47.37 -15.51 3.00
CA GLU A 151 -48.19 -14.41 2.55
C GLU A 151 -47.45 -13.07 2.66
N THR A 152 -47.75 -12.13 1.76
CA THR A 152 -47.27 -10.75 1.83
C THR A 152 -48.47 -9.80 1.82
N ASN A 153 -48.36 -8.68 2.55
CA ASN A 153 -49.42 -7.67 2.63
C ASN A 153 -49.79 -7.04 1.30
N THR A 154 -48.95 -7.18 0.27
CA THR A 154 -49.11 -6.52 -1.03
C THR A 154 -49.46 -7.47 -2.17
N ARG A 155 -49.15 -8.77 -2.08
CA ARG A 155 -49.29 -9.73 -3.17
C ARG A 155 -50.15 -10.96 -2.84
N GLY A 156 -50.70 -11.05 -1.63
CA GLY A 156 -51.45 -12.24 -1.19
C GLY A 156 -50.53 -13.47 -0.94
N PRO A 157 -51.06 -14.70 -1.02
CA PRO A 157 -50.27 -15.89 -0.71
C PRO A 157 -49.10 -16.08 -1.71
N VAL A 158 -47.88 -16.07 -1.18
CA VAL A 158 -46.64 -16.24 -1.93
C VAL A 158 -45.85 -17.36 -1.26
N HIS A 159 -45.89 -18.54 -1.78
CA HIS A 159 -45.19 -19.70 -1.21
C HIS A 159 -43.71 -19.69 -1.63
N GLU A 160 -42.91 -18.84 -1.00
CA GLU A 160 -41.49 -18.67 -1.36
C GLU A 160 -40.58 -19.08 -0.20
N LEU A 161 -39.55 -19.84 -0.52
CA LEU A 161 -38.44 -20.14 0.37
C LEU A 161 -37.47 -18.91 0.39
N MET A 162 -37.10 -18.49 1.59
CA MET A 162 -36.17 -17.36 1.77
C MET A 162 -35.09 -17.75 2.78
N TYR A 163 -33.86 -17.49 2.41
CA TYR A 163 -32.72 -17.65 3.31
C TYR A 163 -32.46 -16.32 4.05
N ILE A 164 -32.31 -16.40 5.36
CA ILE A 164 -31.83 -15.30 6.19
C ILE A 164 -30.40 -15.66 6.56
N ILE A 165 -29.45 -14.83 6.15
CA ILE A 165 -28.02 -15.05 6.31
C ILE A 165 -27.48 -13.93 7.19
N GLU A 166 -26.74 -14.32 8.21
CA GLU A 166 -26.03 -13.40 9.10
C GLU A 166 -24.52 -13.69 9.03
N LEU A 167 -23.76 -12.71 8.54
CA LEU A 167 -22.30 -12.75 8.50
C LEU A 167 -21.78 -12.00 9.73
N ILE A 168 -21.00 -12.67 10.58
CA ILE A 168 -20.31 -12.03 11.70
C ILE A 168 -18.98 -11.51 11.20
N LEU A 169 -18.89 -10.20 11.07
CA LEU A 169 -17.69 -9.49 10.60
C LEU A 169 -16.90 -8.93 11.77
N GLU A 170 -15.57 -9.04 11.71
CA GLU A 170 -14.65 -8.46 12.69
C GLU A 170 -13.80 -7.39 12.04
N ASP A 171 -13.94 -6.14 12.50
CA ASP A 171 -13.06 -5.02 12.14
C ASP A 171 -12.41 -4.44 13.40
N LYS A 172 -11.09 -4.41 13.44
CA LYS A 172 -10.30 -3.85 14.55
C LYS A 172 -10.71 -4.34 15.94
N GLY A 173 -11.08 -5.63 16.04
CA GLY A 173 -11.50 -6.26 17.28
C GLY A 173 -12.97 -6.03 17.67
N ARG A 174 -13.76 -5.36 16.83
CA ARG A 174 -15.21 -5.23 16.99
C ARG A 174 -15.91 -6.20 16.07
N ARG A 175 -16.90 -6.91 16.61
CA ARG A 175 -17.73 -7.84 15.84
C ARG A 175 -19.07 -7.19 15.55
N GLU A 176 -19.41 -7.13 14.27
CA GLU A 176 -20.67 -6.57 13.80
C GLU A 176 -21.39 -7.58 12.90
N PRO A 177 -22.67 -7.88 13.15
CA PRO A 177 -23.46 -8.76 12.29
C PRO A 177 -23.93 -8.00 11.05
N LEU A 178 -23.75 -8.60 9.87
CA LEU A 178 -24.36 -8.16 8.62
C LEU A 178 -25.43 -9.16 8.23
N THR A 179 -26.71 -8.79 8.36
CA THR A 179 -27.83 -9.67 8.05
C THR A 179 -28.48 -9.26 6.74
N PHE A 180 -28.74 -10.24 5.88
CA PHE A 180 -29.49 -10.05 4.64
C PHE A 180 -30.38 -11.27 4.34
N THR A 181 -31.34 -11.06 3.45
CA THR A 181 -32.24 -12.12 2.98
C THR A 181 -31.93 -12.40 1.51
N ALA A 182 -32.02 -13.66 1.11
CA ALA A 182 -31.80 -14.07 -0.28
C ALA A 182 -32.82 -15.16 -0.68
N SER A 183 -33.32 -15.09 -1.88
CA SER A 183 -34.02 -16.20 -2.54
C SER A 183 -33.03 -17.32 -2.90
N HIS A 184 -33.54 -18.47 -3.28
CA HIS A 184 -32.68 -19.58 -3.71
C HIS A 184 -31.78 -19.21 -4.91
N ALA A 185 -32.32 -18.50 -5.88
CA ALA A 185 -31.58 -18.07 -7.07
C ALA A 185 -30.46 -17.07 -6.72
N GLU A 186 -30.75 -16.05 -5.89
CA GLU A 186 -29.77 -15.07 -5.46
C GLU A 186 -28.62 -15.71 -4.63
N LEU A 187 -28.96 -16.72 -3.81
CA LEU A 187 -27.94 -17.45 -3.05
C LEU A 187 -27.06 -18.30 -3.98
N GLU A 188 -27.64 -18.94 -5.00
CA GLU A 188 -26.90 -19.71 -5.99
C GLU A 188 -25.94 -18.81 -6.78
N ASP A 189 -26.38 -17.63 -7.22
CA ASP A 189 -25.55 -16.63 -7.90
C ASP A 189 -24.41 -16.13 -7.01
N LEU A 190 -24.68 -15.86 -5.73
CA LEU A 190 -23.66 -15.49 -4.76
C LEU A 190 -22.61 -16.60 -4.59
N VAL A 191 -23.03 -17.85 -4.44
CA VAL A 191 -22.14 -19.00 -4.31
C VAL A 191 -21.26 -19.15 -5.56
N ASN A 192 -21.83 -19.02 -6.75
CA ASN A 192 -21.08 -19.11 -8.01
C ASN A 192 -20.06 -17.98 -8.13
N THR A 193 -20.44 -16.74 -7.82
CA THR A 193 -19.53 -15.59 -7.80
C THR A 193 -18.36 -15.78 -6.83
N LEU A 194 -18.62 -16.30 -5.62
CA LEU A 194 -17.57 -16.59 -4.64
C LEU A 194 -16.65 -17.72 -5.09
N LYS A 195 -17.18 -18.77 -5.72
CA LYS A 195 -16.36 -19.85 -6.31
C LYS A 195 -15.43 -19.31 -7.40
N ASP A 196 -15.92 -18.47 -8.29
CA ASP A 196 -15.12 -17.86 -9.36
C ASP A 196 -14.04 -16.93 -8.81
N ALA A 197 -14.36 -16.14 -7.78
CA ALA A 197 -13.37 -15.34 -7.07
C ALA A 197 -12.26 -16.21 -6.44
N CYS A 198 -12.63 -17.31 -5.77
CA CYS A 198 -11.67 -18.24 -5.20
C CYS A 198 -10.78 -18.90 -6.27
N HIS A 199 -11.35 -19.29 -7.41
CA HIS A 199 -10.58 -19.82 -8.54
C HIS A 199 -9.60 -18.80 -9.11
N SER A 200 -10.02 -17.54 -9.24
CA SER A 200 -9.17 -16.46 -9.71
C SER A 200 -8.00 -16.19 -8.78
N VAL A 201 -8.24 -16.13 -7.46
CA VAL A 201 -7.17 -15.97 -6.45
C VAL A 201 -6.19 -17.14 -6.47
N LYS A 202 -6.69 -18.40 -6.53
CA LYS A 202 -5.83 -19.59 -6.65
C LYS A 202 -4.95 -19.54 -7.90
N ARG A 203 -5.50 -19.13 -9.05
CA ARG A 203 -4.74 -18.98 -10.30
C ARG A 203 -3.61 -17.97 -10.18
N VAL A 204 -3.89 -16.78 -9.61
CA VAL A 204 -2.88 -15.75 -9.39
C VAL A 204 -1.79 -16.21 -8.41
N ALA A 205 -2.16 -16.91 -7.35
CA ALA A 205 -1.21 -17.47 -6.38
C ALA A 205 -0.27 -18.51 -7.04
N LEU A 206 -0.82 -19.41 -7.86
CA LEU A 206 -0.02 -20.40 -8.60
C LEU A 206 0.94 -19.76 -9.61
N LEU A 207 0.51 -18.70 -10.31
CA LEU A 207 1.37 -17.96 -11.22
C LEU A 207 2.54 -17.29 -10.48
N LYS A 208 2.30 -16.68 -9.32
CA LYS A 208 3.36 -16.10 -8.49
C LYS A 208 4.36 -17.14 -8.00
N LEU A 209 3.89 -18.31 -7.56
CA LEU A 209 4.76 -19.42 -7.14
C LEU A 209 5.56 -20.01 -8.31
N GLY A 210 4.96 -20.09 -9.50
CA GLY A 210 5.63 -20.53 -10.73
C GLY A 210 6.75 -19.60 -11.18
N LEU A 211 6.57 -18.29 -11.03
CA LEU A 211 7.57 -17.28 -11.33
C LEU A 211 8.75 -17.30 -10.33
N GLN A 212 8.48 -17.54 -9.06
CA GLN A 212 9.55 -17.70 -8.06
C GLN A 212 10.42 -18.95 -8.30
N LYS A 213 9.81 -20.07 -8.71
CA LYS A 213 10.57 -21.30 -9.07
C LYS A 213 11.44 -21.11 -10.31
N LYS A 214 11.05 -20.31 -11.29
CA LYS A 214 11.88 -19.98 -12.46
C LYS A 214 13.02 -19.03 -12.10
N GLY A 215 12.82 -18.06 -11.21
CA GLY A 215 13.86 -17.16 -10.72
C GLY A 215 14.99 -17.89 -9.99
N ASN A 216 14.64 -18.85 -9.11
CA ASN A 216 15.64 -19.63 -8.37
C ASN A 216 16.41 -20.67 -9.22
N LYS A 217 15.88 -21.11 -10.38
CA LYS A 217 16.63 -21.99 -11.28
C LYS A 217 17.70 -21.25 -12.08
N LEU A 218 17.51 -19.96 -12.37
CA LEU A 218 18.49 -19.16 -13.12
C LEU A 218 19.69 -18.71 -12.28
N THR A 219 19.60 -18.76 -10.96
CA THR A 219 20.72 -18.41 -10.05
C THR A 219 21.63 -19.60 -9.72
N HIS A 220 21.25 -20.84 -10.06
CA HIS A 220 22.04 -22.04 -9.81
C HIS A 220 22.81 -22.57 -11.05
N GLU A 221 22.62 -21.96 -12.23
CA GLU A 221 23.33 -22.35 -13.46
C GLU A 221 24.50 -21.39 -13.82
N VAL A 222 24.86 -20.47 -12.91
CA VAL A 222 26.03 -19.57 -13.08
C VAL A 222 26.95 -19.73 -11.85
N GLN A 223 27.43 -20.96 -11.64
CA GLN A 223 28.63 -21.25 -10.87
C GLN A 223 29.44 -22.32 -11.58
#